data_a412a9a03eb646c5917ca07cc4604c3a
#
_entry.id   a412a9a03eb646c5917ca07cc4604c3a
#
_cell.length_a   1.000
_cell.length_b   1.000
_cell.length_c   1.000
_cell.angle_alpha   90.00
_cell.angle_beta   90.00
_cell.angle_gamma   90.00
#
_symmetry.space_group_name_H-M   'P 1'
#
loop_
_entity.id
_entity.type
_entity.pdbx_description
1 polymer ?
#
loop_
_entity_poly.entity_id
_entity_poly.type
_entity_poly.pdbx_seq_one_letter_code
_entity_poly.pdbx_strand_id
1 'polypeptide(L)'
;MFAGLDYAGSCRPALDVGGDYYDFIALSKTELGIAIGDVSGKGIPAALLMATLRAFLRGQTMQRQSDLTAVMANLNQLVYDSSTSNRYATFFYGELDTSSRVLTYVNGGHNPPLLFRHCDGGRDVVRLDAGGPVIGLMEDCFYQR
;
A
#
# COMPACT_ATOMS: atom_id res chain seq x y z
N MET A 1 -16.34 -2.22 -11.92
CA MET A 1 -16.75 -1.10 -11.04
C MET A 1 -17.50 -1.71 -9.87
N PHE A 2 -17.14 -1.38 -8.64
CA PHE A 2 -17.78 -1.93 -7.44
C PHE A 2 -19.08 -1.15 -7.16
N ALA A 3 -20.18 -1.87 -6.91
CA ALA A 3 -21.46 -1.23 -6.63
C ALA A 3 -21.40 -0.41 -5.33
N GLY A 4 -21.83 0.84 -5.38
CA GLY A 4 -21.86 1.72 -4.21
C GLY A 4 -20.49 2.26 -3.74
N LEU A 5 -19.43 2.07 -4.56
CA LEU A 5 -18.10 2.61 -4.31
C LEU A 5 -17.67 3.50 -5.46
N ASP A 6 -17.31 4.75 -5.15
CA ASP A 6 -16.65 5.66 -6.05
C ASP A 6 -15.20 5.87 -5.59
N TYR A 7 -14.24 5.76 -6.52
CA TYR A 7 -12.83 5.91 -6.19
C TYR A 7 -12.06 6.54 -7.36
N ALA A 8 -11.09 7.36 -7.04
CA ALA A 8 -10.22 8.03 -7.99
C ALA A 8 -8.81 8.14 -7.42
N GLY A 9 -7.83 8.21 -8.31
CA GLY A 9 -6.44 8.44 -7.96
C GLY A 9 -5.76 9.32 -9.00
N SER A 10 -4.74 10.04 -8.56
CA SER A 10 -3.91 10.87 -9.43
C SER A 10 -2.48 10.85 -8.93
N CYS A 11 -1.53 10.76 -9.83
CA CYS A 11 -0.10 10.88 -9.57
C CYS A 11 0.51 11.91 -10.52
N ARG A 12 1.34 12.80 -9.99
CA ARG A 12 2.08 13.79 -10.77
C ARG A 12 3.57 13.68 -10.40
N PRO A 13 4.36 12.96 -11.18
CA PRO A 13 5.79 12.84 -10.94
C PRO A 13 6.49 14.19 -10.97
N ALA A 14 7.53 14.37 -10.13
CA ALA A 14 8.35 15.59 -10.12
C ALA A 14 9.30 15.68 -11.32
N LEU A 15 9.63 14.54 -11.92
CA LEU A 15 10.41 14.40 -13.16
C LEU A 15 9.57 13.61 -14.18
N ASP A 16 10.15 13.19 -15.29
CA ASP A 16 9.46 12.37 -16.30
C ASP A 16 8.93 11.05 -15.73
N VAL A 17 9.61 10.51 -14.70
CA VAL A 17 9.22 9.33 -13.94
C VAL A 17 9.52 9.53 -12.45
N GLY A 18 8.81 8.81 -11.56
CA GLY A 18 8.95 8.94 -10.11
C GLY A 18 8.80 7.64 -9.35
N GLY A 19 9.03 7.72 -8.04
CA GLY A 19 8.85 6.64 -7.07
C GLY A 19 7.44 6.54 -6.51
N ASP A 20 6.60 7.56 -6.75
CA ASP A 20 5.20 7.57 -6.28
C ASP A 20 4.37 6.47 -6.94
N TYR A 21 3.52 5.85 -6.15
CA TYR A 21 2.66 4.76 -6.58
C TYR A 21 1.30 4.82 -5.91
N TYR A 22 0.26 4.57 -6.67
CA TYR A 22 -1.03 4.14 -6.14
C TYR A 22 -1.63 3.07 -7.05
N ASP A 23 -2.51 2.25 -6.49
CA ASP A 23 -3.20 1.22 -7.25
C ASP A 23 -4.56 0.87 -6.63
N PHE A 24 -5.48 0.46 -7.50
CA PHE A 24 -6.75 -0.14 -7.16
C PHE A 24 -6.78 -1.54 -7.77
N ILE A 25 -6.79 -2.56 -6.94
CA ILE A 25 -6.66 -3.97 -7.34
C ILE A 25 -7.98 -4.68 -7.08
N ALA A 26 -8.68 -5.10 -8.13
CA ALA A 26 -9.87 -5.92 -7.95
C ALA A 26 -9.45 -7.33 -7.49
N LEU A 27 -9.65 -7.65 -6.21
CA LEU A 27 -9.33 -8.95 -5.62
C LEU A 27 -10.45 -9.96 -5.86
N SER A 28 -11.70 -9.51 -5.77
CA SER A 28 -12.90 -10.30 -6.06
C SER A 28 -14.02 -9.39 -6.58
N LYS A 29 -15.26 -9.88 -6.62
CA LYS A 29 -16.44 -9.06 -6.98
C LYS A 29 -16.80 -8.04 -5.89
N THR A 30 -16.37 -8.28 -4.65
CA THR A 30 -16.70 -7.46 -3.48
C THR A 30 -15.47 -6.93 -2.74
N GLU A 31 -14.26 -7.32 -3.14
CA GLU A 31 -13.02 -6.94 -2.45
C GLU A 31 -12.13 -6.09 -3.34
N LEU A 32 -11.75 -4.93 -2.84
CA LEU A 32 -10.86 -3.97 -3.49
C LEU A 32 -9.59 -3.78 -2.69
N GLY A 33 -8.44 -4.11 -3.28
CA GLY A 33 -7.13 -3.74 -2.77
C GLY A 33 -6.83 -2.27 -3.10
N ILE A 34 -6.34 -1.54 -2.11
CA ILE A 34 -5.94 -0.13 -2.21
C ILE A 34 -4.49 -0.03 -1.77
N ALA A 35 -3.64 0.45 -2.65
CA ALA A 35 -2.22 0.65 -2.35
C ALA A 35 -1.80 2.08 -2.63
N ILE A 36 -0.92 2.60 -1.78
CA ILE A 36 -0.21 3.86 -2.00
C ILE A 36 1.20 3.74 -1.41
N GLY A 37 2.20 4.28 -2.10
CA GLY A 37 3.58 4.21 -1.66
C GLY A 37 4.46 5.25 -2.33
N ASP A 38 5.63 5.46 -1.73
CA ASP A 38 6.66 6.34 -2.25
C ASP A 38 8.04 5.72 -2.00
N VAL A 39 8.77 5.52 -3.08
CA VAL A 39 10.14 4.98 -3.07
C VAL A 39 11.13 6.10 -2.88
N SER A 40 12.03 5.96 -1.91
CA SER A 40 13.10 6.93 -1.65
C SER A 40 13.98 7.16 -2.89
N GLY A 41 14.28 8.43 -3.16
CA GLY A 41 15.06 8.85 -4.32
C GLY A 41 14.19 9.42 -5.45
N LYS A 42 14.80 9.61 -6.64
CA LYS A 42 14.15 10.25 -7.79
C LYS A 42 14.55 9.59 -9.10
N GLY A 43 13.73 9.81 -10.14
CA GLY A 43 14.02 9.39 -11.50
C GLY A 43 13.97 7.89 -11.71
N ILE A 44 14.70 7.42 -12.71
CA ILE A 44 14.63 6.04 -13.23
C ILE A 44 14.84 4.97 -12.16
N PRO A 45 15.84 5.07 -11.26
CA PRO A 45 16.04 4.01 -10.26
C PRO A 45 14.89 3.87 -9.27
N ALA A 46 14.26 4.97 -8.85
CA ALA A 46 13.09 4.93 -7.98
C ALA A 46 11.87 4.36 -8.73
N ALA A 47 11.69 4.76 -9.99
CA ALA A 47 10.61 4.26 -10.84
C ALA A 47 10.73 2.74 -11.12
N LEU A 48 11.94 2.21 -11.32
CA LEU A 48 12.16 0.78 -11.52
C LEU A 48 11.82 -0.03 -10.26
N LEU A 49 12.26 0.45 -9.08
CA LEU A 49 11.91 -0.20 -7.82
C LEU A 49 10.40 -0.15 -7.55
N MET A 50 9.76 0.99 -7.82
CA MET A 50 8.30 1.13 -7.73
C MET A 50 7.58 0.14 -8.67
N ALA A 51 8.03 0.00 -9.91
CA ALA A 51 7.46 -0.95 -10.87
C ALA A 51 7.60 -2.40 -10.38
N THR A 52 8.73 -2.73 -9.75
CA THR A 52 8.98 -4.04 -9.13
C THR A 52 8.03 -4.28 -7.96
N LEU A 53 7.87 -3.30 -7.05
CA LEU A 53 6.93 -3.36 -5.93
C LEU A 53 5.50 -3.58 -6.42
N ARG A 54 5.07 -2.83 -7.44
CA ARG A 54 3.75 -2.99 -8.04
C ARG A 54 3.53 -4.40 -8.60
N ALA A 55 4.49 -4.91 -9.37
CA ALA A 55 4.39 -6.24 -9.96
C ALA A 55 4.33 -7.32 -8.89
N PHE A 56 5.15 -7.20 -7.86
CA PHE A 56 5.19 -8.13 -6.73
C PHE A 56 3.89 -8.11 -5.92
N LEU A 57 3.38 -6.92 -5.54
CA LEU A 57 2.11 -6.80 -4.83
C LEU A 57 0.98 -7.46 -5.61
N ARG A 58 0.87 -7.18 -6.91
CA ARG A 58 -0.16 -7.79 -7.76
C ARG A 58 0.00 -9.31 -7.85
N GLY A 59 1.22 -9.82 -7.88
CA GLY A 59 1.50 -11.26 -7.83
C GLY A 59 1.07 -11.90 -6.51
N GLN A 60 1.33 -11.24 -5.38
CA GLN A 60 0.91 -11.72 -4.05
C GLN A 60 -0.63 -11.72 -3.91
N THR A 61 -1.29 -10.69 -4.39
CA THR A 61 -2.75 -10.56 -4.29
C THR A 61 -3.53 -11.55 -5.19
N MET A 62 -2.89 -12.12 -6.20
CA MET A 62 -3.47 -13.21 -6.99
C MET A 62 -3.60 -14.50 -6.19
N GLN A 63 -2.80 -14.69 -5.16
CA GLN A 63 -2.87 -15.82 -4.23
C GLN A 63 -3.80 -15.47 -3.07
N ARG A 64 -5.09 -15.67 -3.25
CA ARG A 64 -6.24 -15.23 -2.41
C ARG A 64 -6.21 -15.53 -0.90
N GLN A 65 -5.11 -15.98 -0.31
CA GLN A 65 -4.97 -16.34 1.11
C GLN A 65 -3.80 -15.65 1.80
N SER A 66 -3.28 -14.57 1.23
CA SER A 66 -2.15 -13.89 1.84
C SER A 66 -2.62 -12.99 2.98
N ASP A 67 -2.13 -13.23 4.19
CA ASP A 67 -2.26 -12.28 5.29
C ASP A 67 -1.54 -10.97 4.89
N LEU A 68 -2.19 -9.82 5.10
CA LEU A 68 -1.63 -8.51 4.75
C LEU A 68 -0.28 -8.27 5.42
N THR A 69 -0.09 -8.77 6.64
CA THR A 69 1.19 -8.65 7.35
C THR A 69 2.28 -9.45 6.65
N ALA A 70 1.96 -10.63 6.14
CA ALA A 70 2.88 -11.44 5.34
C ALA A 70 3.20 -10.78 3.99
N VAL A 71 2.20 -10.18 3.33
CA VAL A 71 2.43 -9.40 2.10
C VAL A 71 3.41 -8.26 2.35
N MET A 72 3.25 -7.50 3.44
CA MET A 72 4.16 -6.41 3.79
C MET A 72 5.56 -6.90 4.15
N ALA A 73 5.69 -8.02 4.87
CA ALA A 73 6.99 -8.62 5.17
C ALA A 73 7.71 -9.08 3.90
N ASN A 74 6.98 -9.70 2.96
CA ASN A 74 7.54 -10.11 1.67
C ASN A 74 7.95 -8.92 0.80
N LEU A 75 7.18 -7.82 0.82
CA LEU A 75 7.56 -6.56 0.16
C LEU A 75 8.82 -5.97 0.79
N ASN A 76 8.93 -6.00 2.12
CA ASN A 76 10.13 -5.56 2.83
C ASN A 76 11.36 -6.34 2.37
N GLN A 77 11.28 -7.67 2.38
CA GLN A 77 12.38 -8.53 1.96
C GLN A 77 12.79 -8.27 0.50
N LEU A 78 11.81 -8.14 -0.40
CA LEU A 78 12.08 -7.83 -1.80
C LEU A 78 12.87 -6.52 -1.97
N VAL A 79 12.48 -5.45 -1.25
CA VAL A 79 13.17 -4.16 -1.34
C VAL A 79 14.55 -4.24 -0.71
N TYR A 80 14.66 -4.89 0.45
CA TYR A 80 15.94 -5.08 1.16
C TYR A 80 16.95 -5.82 0.29
N ASP A 81 16.58 -6.94 -0.32
CA ASP A 81 17.45 -7.75 -1.17
C ASP A 81 17.80 -7.07 -2.50
N SER A 82 16.86 -6.26 -3.04
CA SER A 82 17.05 -5.57 -4.32
C SER A 82 17.83 -4.27 -4.18
N SER A 83 18.00 -3.77 -2.95
CA SER A 83 18.56 -2.45 -2.69
C SER A 83 20.06 -2.50 -2.50
N THR A 84 20.81 -2.20 -3.55
CA THR A 84 22.28 -2.00 -3.48
C THR A 84 22.69 -0.67 -2.84
N SER A 85 21.73 0.21 -2.43
CA SER A 85 22.00 1.61 -2.07
C SER A 85 21.09 2.19 -0.99
N ASN A 86 20.80 1.44 0.08
CA ASN A 86 19.97 1.91 1.21
C ASN A 86 18.63 2.57 0.77
N ARG A 87 18.00 2.05 -0.28
CA ARG A 87 16.70 2.51 -0.72
C ARG A 87 15.62 1.82 0.09
N TYR A 88 14.63 2.58 0.45
CA TYR A 88 13.46 2.13 1.17
C TYR A 88 12.21 2.70 0.49
N ALA A 89 11.07 2.20 0.85
CA ALA A 89 9.80 2.79 0.44
C ALA A 89 8.86 2.91 1.64
N THR A 90 8.08 3.98 1.65
CA THR A 90 6.88 4.05 2.48
C THR A 90 5.75 3.37 1.73
N PHE A 91 4.94 2.56 2.40
CA PHE A 91 3.92 1.79 1.71
C PHE A 91 2.69 1.55 2.60
N PHE A 92 1.53 1.83 2.06
CA PHE A 92 0.24 1.47 2.67
C PHE A 92 -0.46 0.48 1.76
N TYR A 93 -0.98 -0.60 2.34
CA TYR A 93 -1.83 -1.55 1.62
C TYR A 93 -3.04 -1.91 2.48
N GLY A 94 -4.21 -1.85 1.88
CA GLY A 94 -5.47 -2.21 2.53
C GLY A 94 -6.41 -2.95 1.59
N GLU A 95 -7.26 -3.79 2.15
CA GLU A 95 -8.30 -4.54 1.47
C GLU A 95 -9.66 -4.13 2.02
N LEU A 96 -10.48 -3.57 1.15
CA LEU A 96 -11.84 -3.15 1.45
C LEU A 96 -12.82 -4.21 0.96
N ASP A 97 -13.52 -4.85 1.89
CA ASP A 97 -14.72 -5.62 1.56
C ASP A 97 -15.91 -4.66 1.45
N THR A 98 -16.41 -4.50 0.24
CA THR A 98 -17.51 -3.57 -0.06
C THR A 98 -18.86 -4.07 0.44
N SER A 99 -19.01 -5.37 0.74
CA SER A 99 -20.24 -5.96 1.26
C SER A 99 -20.38 -5.74 2.75
N SER A 100 -19.32 -5.96 3.53
CA SER A 100 -19.29 -5.72 4.98
C SER A 100 -18.89 -4.28 5.35
N ARG A 101 -18.31 -3.53 4.39
CA ARG A 101 -17.70 -2.21 4.60
C ARG A 101 -16.55 -2.21 5.60
N VAL A 102 -15.82 -3.32 5.65
CA VAL A 102 -14.64 -3.47 6.50
C VAL A 102 -13.39 -3.20 5.67
N LEU A 103 -12.54 -2.31 6.17
CA LEU A 103 -11.19 -2.07 5.65
C LEU A 103 -10.18 -2.72 6.60
N THR A 104 -9.44 -3.69 6.11
CA THR A 104 -8.27 -4.25 6.78
C THR A 104 -7.02 -3.69 6.13
N TYR A 105 -6.05 -3.20 6.88
CA TYR A 105 -4.90 -2.53 6.31
C TYR A 105 -3.61 -2.74 7.12
N VAL A 106 -2.49 -2.48 6.47
CA VAL A 106 -1.16 -2.37 7.08
C VAL A 106 -0.46 -1.14 6.54
N ASN A 107 0.11 -0.32 7.41
CA ASN A 107 0.90 0.84 7.05
C ASN A 107 2.38 0.58 7.31
N GLY A 108 3.20 0.52 6.27
CA GLY A 108 4.66 0.41 6.31
C GLY A 108 5.32 1.78 6.24
N GLY A 109 5.15 2.59 7.27
CA GLY A 109 5.77 3.91 7.42
C GLY A 109 5.29 5.00 6.46
N HIS A 110 4.18 4.80 5.76
CA HIS A 110 3.59 5.82 4.89
C HIS A 110 2.81 6.85 5.72
N ASN A 111 2.67 8.07 5.20
CA ASN A 111 1.81 9.08 5.82
C ASN A 111 0.40 8.51 5.99
N PRO A 112 -0.14 8.46 7.23
CA PRO A 112 -1.38 7.75 7.47
C PRO A 112 -2.54 8.29 6.64
N PRO A 113 -3.22 7.46 5.84
CA PRO A 113 -4.46 7.84 5.21
C PRO A 113 -5.50 8.23 6.25
N LEU A 114 -6.42 9.11 5.88
CA LEU A 114 -7.49 9.60 6.75
C LEU A 114 -8.81 8.94 6.34
N LEU A 115 -9.43 8.26 7.30
CA LEU A 115 -10.76 7.70 7.14
C LEU A 115 -11.79 8.61 7.79
N PHE A 116 -12.69 9.17 6.99
CA PHE A 116 -13.82 9.99 7.46
C PHE A 116 -15.06 9.09 7.59
N ARG A 117 -15.57 8.97 8.81
CA ARG A 117 -16.78 8.18 9.09
C ARG A 117 -17.90 9.08 9.53
N HIS A 118 -19.12 8.75 9.10
CA HIS A 118 -20.34 9.31 9.69
C HIS A 118 -20.74 8.46 10.89
N CYS A 119 -20.89 9.09 12.05
CA CYS A 119 -21.39 8.50 13.28
C CYS A 119 -22.62 9.30 13.76
N ASP A 120 -23.44 8.71 14.61
CA ASP A 120 -24.67 9.34 15.13
C ASP A 120 -24.46 10.68 15.88
N GLY A 121 -23.23 11.06 16.17
CA GLY A 121 -22.84 12.33 16.81
C GLY A 121 -22.06 13.29 15.90
N GLY A 122 -21.90 13.00 14.60
CA GLY A 122 -21.16 13.87 13.69
C GLY A 122 -20.20 13.12 12.74
N ARG A 123 -19.06 13.73 12.46
CA ARG A 123 -17.98 13.14 11.64
C ARG A 123 -16.83 12.73 12.55
N ASP A 124 -16.37 11.49 12.39
CA ASP A 124 -15.17 10.98 13.02
C ASP A 124 -14.04 10.86 11.97
N VAL A 125 -12.81 11.22 12.35
CA VAL A 125 -11.63 11.14 11.48
C VAL A 125 -10.61 10.23 12.13
N VAL A 126 -10.38 9.08 11.51
CA VAL A 126 -9.43 8.07 11.99
C VAL A 126 -8.18 8.11 11.13
N ARG A 127 -7.00 8.14 11.76
CA ARG A 127 -5.72 7.98 11.09
C ARG A 127 -5.40 6.49 10.97
N LEU A 128 -5.09 6.04 9.76
CA LEU A 128 -4.77 4.64 9.48
C LEU A 128 -3.27 4.43 9.62
N ASP A 129 -2.78 4.34 10.84
CA ASP A 129 -1.35 4.28 11.19
C ASP A 129 -0.88 2.92 11.74
N ALA A 130 -1.79 1.96 11.98
CA ALA A 130 -1.41 0.61 12.38
C ALA A 130 -0.54 -0.07 11.31
N GLY A 131 0.57 -0.67 11.71
CA GLY A 131 1.49 -1.29 10.75
C GLY A 131 2.87 -1.53 11.32
N GLY A 132 3.88 -0.97 10.67
CA GLY A 132 5.29 -1.16 11.02
C GLY A 132 6.20 -0.14 10.35
N PRO A 133 7.52 -0.40 10.34
CA PRO A 133 8.50 0.51 9.74
C PRO A 133 8.34 0.60 8.22
N VAL A 134 9.06 1.54 7.61
CA VAL A 134 9.23 1.63 6.15
C VAL A 134 9.81 0.33 5.61
N ILE A 135 9.43 -0.05 4.41
CA ILE A 135 9.88 -1.29 3.77
C ILE A 135 11.27 -1.13 3.16
N GLY A 136 12.11 -2.16 3.30
CA GLY A 136 13.44 -2.24 2.72
C GLY A 136 14.56 -1.59 3.52
N LEU A 137 14.27 -1.04 4.72
CA LEU A 137 15.29 -0.41 5.56
C LEU A 137 16.00 -1.41 6.49
N MET A 138 15.28 -2.42 6.95
CA MET A 138 15.78 -3.47 7.83
C MET A 138 15.38 -4.85 7.28
N GLU A 139 16.23 -5.86 7.51
CA GLU A 139 15.99 -7.23 7.01
C GLU A 139 14.72 -7.81 7.63
N ASP A 140 14.66 -7.89 8.94
CA ASP A 140 13.53 -8.45 9.66
C ASP A 140 12.61 -7.34 10.17
N CYS A 141 11.43 -7.22 9.57
CA CYS A 141 10.41 -6.27 10.00
C CYS A 141 9.10 -6.99 10.35
N PHE A 142 8.51 -6.59 11.48
CA PHE A 142 7.19 -7.06 11.89
C PHE A 142 6.14 -5.99 11.60
N TYR A 143 5.02 -6.43 11.04
CA TYR A 143 3.90 -5.58 10.69
C TYR A 143 2.64 -6.01 11.44
N GLN A 144 1.79 -5.03 11.78
CA GLN A 144 0.49 -5.24 12.44
C GLN A 144 -0.62 -4.69 11.53
N ARG A 145 -1.80 -5.28 11.62
CA ARG A 145 -3.01 -4.85 10.90
C ARG A 145 -4.04 -4.25 11.88
#